data_f817a4695d992825cd2864d683c58a01
#
_entry.id   f817a4695d992825cd2864d683c58a01
#
_cell.length_a   1.000
_cell.length_b   1.000
_cell.length_c   1.000
_cell.angle_alpha   90.00
_cell.angle_beta   90.00
_cell.angle_gamma   90.00
#
_symmetry.space_group_name_H-M   'P 1'
#
loop_
_entity.id
_entity.type
_entity.pdbx_description
1 polymer ?
#
loop_
_entity_poly.entity_id
_entity_poly.type
_entity_poly.pdbx_seq_one_letter_code
_entity_poly.pdbx_strand_id
1 'polypeptide(L)'
;VSFGDPNNPYGQQPQAPQGPYGQQPPVPQQGQPGYGYPQQAPQQQPYGYPQQQAVPQQQAYGYPQQGAAYGQPGMPGMGMPTGYASWGARLGAFLLDGLIIAAVPIILYIIAGVMAASSVSSPDYSSCQTGDYTCMQNAANDAAASSTPVGAIIMIALAWLLMIGGTFFLIAKEGSSGQTPGKKALGVKVIKEATGQPLGFGMTFVRYLCRYLNGLLCGIGWLWPLWDDKSQTFADKLAGSVVVSVK
;
A
#
# COMPACT_ATOMS: atom_id res chain seq x y z
N VAL A 1 -18.87 66.22 -6.19
CA VAL A 1 -18.54 65.69 -4.85
C VAL A 1 -18.60 64.18 -4.97
N SER A 2 -17.46 63.54 -5.11
CA SER A 2 -17.38 62.10 -5.26
C SER A 2 -16.70 61.55 -4.02
N PHE A 3 -17.36 60.66 -3.35
CA PHE A 3 -16.86 59.95 -2.15
C PHE A 3 -16.06 58.72 -2.57
N GLY A 4 -14.78 58.65 -2.17
CA GLY A 4 -13.92 57.49 -2.31
C GLY A 4 -14.21 56.47 -1.25
N ASP A 5 -14.13 55.20 -1.64
CA ASP A 5 -14.36 54.00 -0.84
C ASP A 5 -13.14 53.65 0.02
N PRO A 6 -13.27 53.43 1.36
CA PRO A 6 -12.12 53.30 2.27
C PRO A 6 -11.75 51.85 2.61
N ASN A 7 -12.01 50.83 1.75
CA ASN A 7 -11.74 49.43 2.09
C ASN A 7 -11.00 48.64 0.97
N ASN A 8 -9.75 49.02 0.69
CA ASN A 8 -8.87 48.14 -0.08
C ASN A 8 -7.42 48.12 0.45
N PRO A 9 -7.02 47.19 1.31
CA PRO A 9 -5.66 47.11 1.88
C PRO A 9 -4.63 46.33 1.05
N TYR A 10 -4.91 46.01 -0.22
CA TYR A 10 -3.95 45.31 -1.07
C TYR A 10 -3.63 46.08 -2.34
N GLY A 11 -2.75 47.05 -2.23
CA GLY A 11 -2.28 47.79 -3.38
C GLY A 11 -0.93 48.45 -3.14
N GLN A 12 0.16 47.70 -3.21
CA GLN A 12 1.48 48.22 -3.62
C GLN A 12 2.45 47.05 -3.85
N GLN A 13 2.66 46.71 -5.12
CA GLN A 13 3.84 45.95 -5.54
C GLN A 13 5.02 46.93 -5.70
N PRO A 14 6.22 46.58 -5.20
CA PRO A 14 7.42 47.36 -5.47
C PRO A 14 7.87 47.15 -6.92
N GLN A 15 8.10 48.25 -7.64
CA GLN A 15 8.76 48.31 -8.93
C GLN A 15 10.24 47.87 -8.83
N ALA A 16 10.63 46.92 -9.67
CA ALA A 16 12.01 46.53 -9.87
C ALA A 16 12.77 47.58 -10.72
N PRO A 17 14.09 47.84 -10.47
CA PRO A 17 14.87 48.81 -11.22
C PRO A 17 15.16 48.36 -12.65
N GLN A 18 15.01 49.25 -13.61
CA GLN A 18 15.42 49.08 -15.01
C GLN A 18 16.95 49.13 -15.11
N GLY A 19 17.58 48.08 -15.65
CA GLY A 19 18.98 48.10 -16.11
C GLY A 19 19.02 48.13 -17.64
N PRO A 20 20.08 48.71 -18.26
CA PRO A 20 20.10 49.09 -19.65
C PRO A 20 20.66 48.00 -20.60
N TYR A 21 20.08 47.95 -21.80
CA TYR A 21 20.60 47.39 -23.06
C TYR A 21 21.07 45.93 -23.14
N GLY A 22 20.31 45.11 -23.86
CA GLY A 22 20.76 43.83 -24.40
C GLY A 22 19.82 43.33 -25.49
N GLN A 23 20.30 43.23 -26.69
CA GLN A 23 19.67 42.93 -27.97
C GLN A 23 18.87 41.62 -27.97
N GLN A 24 17.72 41.62 -28.65
CA GLN A 24 16.91 40.45 -28.98
C GLN A 24 17.59 39.53 -30.03
N PRO A 25 17.63 38.22 -29.87
CA PRO A 25 17.95 37.30 -30.96
C PRO A 25 16.74 37.06 -31.89
N PRO A 26 16.94 36.83 -33.19
CA PRO A 26 15.86 36.69 -34.18
C PRO A 26 15.15 35.37 -34.09
N VAL A 27 13.83 35.39 -34.37
CA VAL A 27 12.92 34.27 -34.48
C VAL A 27 13.24 33.41 -35.73
N PRO A 28 13.31 32.07 -35.64
CA PRO A 28 13.44 31.26 -36.86
C PRO A 28 12.09 31.08 -37.55
N GLN A 29 12.07 31.40 -38.83
CA GLN A 29 10.99 31.26 -39.77
C GLN A 29 10.79 29.78 -40.17
N GLN A 30 9.55 29.30 -40.23
CA GLN A 30 9.17 28.00 -40.75
C GLN A 30 9.51 27.90 -42.22
N GLY A 31 10.24 26.85 -42.64
CA GLY A 31 10.53 26.47 -44.01
C GLY A 31 10.15 25.01 -44.26
N GLN A 32 9.47 24.78 -45.35
CA GLN A 32 8.89 23.53 -45.88
C GLN A 32 9.92 22.45 -46.25
N PRO A 33 9.49 21.17 -46.48
CA PRO A 33 10.39 20.03 -46.61
C PRO A 33 10.93 19.89 -48.03
N GLY A 34 12.25 19.64 -48.14
CA GLY A 34 12.94 19.28 -49.36
C GLY A 34 13.67 17.95 -49.26
N TYR A 35 13.41 17.08 -50.22
CA TYR A 35 14.09 15.79 -50.42
C TYR A 35 15.56 15.98 -50.84
N GLY A 36 16.51 15.19 -50.33
CA GLY A 36 17.86 15.16 -50.81
C GLY A 36 18.78 14.15 -50.11
N TYR A 37 19.42 13.29 -50.89
CA TYR A 37 20.24 12.12 -50.57
C TYR A 37 21.57 12.41 -49.84
N PRO A 38 22.29 11.36 -49.34
CA PRO A 38 23.40 11.49 -48.40
C PRO A 38 24.74 11.71 -49.08
N GLN A 39 25.61 12.51 -48.42
CA GLN A 39 27.04 12.58 -48.81
C GLN A 39 27.96 12.41 -47.60
N GLN A 40 28.94 11.53 -47.79
CA GLN A 40 29.98 11.09 -46.84
C GLN A 40 31.05 12.13 -46.59
N ALA A 41 31.50 12.18 -45.32
CA ALA A 41 32.86 12.41 -44.75
C ALA A 41 33.68 13.64 -45.20
N PRO A 42 34.66 14.12 -44.41
CA PRO A 42 35.65 13.37 -43.61
C PRO A 42 35.95 13.89 -42.18
N GLN A 43 36.66 13.02 -41.42
CA GLN A 43 37.25 13.24 -40.13
C GLN A 43 38.28 14.40 -40.11
N GLN A 44 38.20 15.19 -38.98
CA GLN A 44 39.43 15.83 -38.40
C GLN A 44 39.24 15.96 -36.90
N GLN A 45 40.15 15.30 -36.15
CA GLN A 45 40.39 15.60 -34.74
C GLN A 45 41.20 16.88 -34.63
N PRO A 46 41.03 17.67 -33.53
CA PRO A 46 42.16 17.91 -32.66
C PRO A 46 41.83 18.01 -31.15
N TYR A 47 42.78 17.51 -30.39
CA TYR A 47 43.27 17.88 -29.06
C TYR A 47 42.34 18.20 -27.91
N GLY A 48 42.56 17.46 -26.86
CA GLY A 48 41.96 17.33 -25.57
C GLY A 48 41.95 18.55 -24.64
N TYR A 49 40.95 18.51 -23.77
CA TYR A 49 40.95 19.16 -22.44
C TYR A 49 40.54 18.16 -21.36
N PRO A 50 41.00 18.33 -20.12
CA PRO A 50 40.84 17.31 -19.09
C PRO A 50 39.39 17.12 -18.65
N GLN A 51 39.04 15.87 -18.55
CA GLN A 51 37.74 15.37 -18.10
C GLN A 51 37.48 15.77 -16.65
N GLN A 52 36.51 16.66 -16.43
CA GLN A 52 35.91 16.86 -15.11
C GLN A 52 35.14 15.62 -14.74
N GLN A 53 35.42 15.11 -13.55
CA GLN A 53 34.76 13.97 -12.94
C GLN A 53 33.23 14.16 -12.97
N ALA A 54 32.53 13.20 -13.59
CA ALA A 54 31.10 13.12 -13.58
C ALA A 54 30.60 12.92 -12.13
N VAL A 55 29.87 13.89 -11.62
CA VAL A 55 29.06 13.74 -10.40
C VAL A 55 28.04 12.62 -10.65
N PRO A 56 27.81 11.69 -9.72
CA PRO A 56 26.81 10.67 -9.91
C PRO A 56 25.42 11.32 -10.04
N GLN A 57 24.82 11.16 -11.21
CA GLN A 57 23.44 11.58 -11.47
C GLN A 57 22.53 10.79 -10.52
N GLN A 58 21.97 11.48 -9.52
CA GLN A 58 20.87 10.95 -8.72
C GLN A 58 19.73 10.59 -9.67
N GLN A 59 19.45 9.30 -9.77
CA GLN A 59 18.32 8.79 -10.54
C GLN A 59 17.05 9.39 -9.99
N ALA A 60 16.48 10.33 -10.72
CA ALA A 60 15.12 10.80 -10.52
C ALA A 60 14.18 9.63 -10.79
N TYR A 61 13.60 9.05 -9.73
CA TYR A 61 12.50 8.12 -9.83
C TYR A 61 11.29 8.86 -10.40
N GLY A 62 11.10 8.73 -11.71
CA GLY A 62 9.93 9.26 -12.39
C GLY A 62 8.67 8.55 -11.91
N TYR A 63 7.64 9.33 -11.64
CA TYR A 63 6.28 8.85 -11.43
C TYR A 63 5.80 8.04 -12.63
N PRO A 64 5.02 6.97 -12.45
CA PRO A 64 4.33 6.34 -13.58
C PRO A 64 3.30 7.34 -14.12
N GLN A 65 3.63 7.95 -15.24
CA GLN A 65 2.72 8.79 -16.01
C GLN A 65 1.63 7.89 -16.60
N GLN A 66 0.38 8.20 -16.31
CA GLN A 66 -0.79 7.57 -16.91
C GLN A 66 -0.83 7.95 -18.38
N GLY A 67 -0.25 7.11 -19.22
CA GLY A 67 -0.28 7.23 -20.67
C GLY A 67 -0.26 5.83 -21.24
N ALA A 68 -1.20 5.53 -22.14
CA ALA A 68 -1.28 4.27 -22.85
C ALA A 68 0.09 3.88 -23.42
N ALA A 69 0.74 2.90 -22.82
CA ALA A 69 2.03 2.42 -23.26
C ALA A 69 1.86 1.41 -24.39
N TYR A 70 2.04 1.85 -25.60
CA TYR A 70 2.54 0.98 -26.66
C TYR A 70 4.05 0.76 -26.42
N GLY A 71 4.43 -0.50 -26.38
CA GLY A 71 5.68 -1.04 -25.90
C GLY A 71 6.96 -0.33 -26.37
N GLN A 72 7.81 -0.05 -25.36
CA GLN A 72 9.24 0.08 -25.56
C GLN A 72 9.94 -1.12 -24.88
N PRO A 73 10.88 -1.81 -25.55
CA PRO A 73 11.61 -2.91 -24.94
C PRO A 73 12.49 -2.38 -23.79
N GLY A 74 12.12 -2.75 -22.58
CA GLY A 74 12.87 -2.38 -21.37
C GLY A 74 14.21 -3.12 -21.28
N MET A 75 15.23 -2.45 -20.76
CA MET A 75 16.51 -3.04 -20.43
C MET A 75 16.34 -4.21 -19.43
N PRO A 76 17.05 -5.32 -19.59
CA PRO A 76 17.00 -6.43 -18.64
C PRO A 76 17.70 -6.02 -17.35
N GLY A 77 16.96 -6.00 -16.22
CA GLY A 77 17.59 -5.91 -14.91
C GLY A 77 16.91 -5.10 -13.82
N MET A 78 16.06 -4.12 -14.14
CA MET A 78 15.26 -3.40 -13.15
C MET A 78 13.80 -3.44 -13.59
N GLY A 79 13.01 -4.35 -13.03
CA GLY A 79 11.57 -4.41 -13.24
C GLY A 79 10.92 -3.10 -12.80
N MET A 80 10.77 -2.15 -13.73
CA MET A 80 9.92 -0.98 -13.50
C MET A 80 8.49 -1.47 -13.23
N PRO A 81 7.76 -0.83 -12.31
CA PRO A 81 6.37 -1.19 -12.06
C PRO A 81 5.58 -1.06 -13.36
N THR A 82 4.99 -2.16 -13.83
CA THR A 82 4.22 -2.22 -15.09
C THR A 82 2.83 -1.59 -15.00
N GLY A 83 2.53 -0.95 -13.86
CA GLY A 83 1.25 -0.30 -13.59
C GLY A 83 0.71 -0.63 -12.20
N TYR A 84 -0.48 -0.14 -11.90
CA TYR A 84 -1.15 -0.44 -10.63
C TYR A 84 -1.61 -1.90 -10.59
N ALA A 85 -1.45 -2.54 -9.42
CA ALA A 85 -1.88 -3.93 -9.23
C ALA A 85 -3.40 -4.04 -9.31
N SER A 86 -3.89 -5.04 -10.04
CA SER A 86 -5.32 -5.32 -10.11
C SER A 86 -5.92 -5.66 -8.74
N TRP A 87 -7.21 -5.39 -8.56
CA TRP A 87 -7.92 -5.71 -7.33
C TRP A 87 -7.81 -7.21 -6.99
N GLY A 88 -7.96 -8.10 -7.99
CA GLY A 88 -7.86 -9.55 -7.81
C GLY A 88 -6.48 -10.00 -7.32
N ALA A 89 -5.39 -9.42 -7.85
CA ALA A 89 -4.04 -9.72 -7.38
C ALA A 89 -3.82 -9.28 -5.91
N ARG A 90 -4.41 -8.16 -5.49
CA ARG A 90 -4.35 -7.69 -4.11
C ARG A 90 -5.15 -8.58 -3.17
N LEU A 91 -6.37 -8.98 -3.57
CA LEU A 91 -7.21 -9.91 -2.82
C LEU A 91 -6.52 -11.27 -2.67
N GLY A 92 -5.99 -11.81 -3.77
CA GLY A 92 -5.25 -13.08 -3.73
C GLY A 92 -4.03 -13.02 -2.82
N ALA A 93 -3.26 -11.92 -2.85
CA ALA A 93 -2.13 -11.73 -1.94
C ALA A 93 -2.57 -11.70 -0.48
N PHE A 94 -3.67 -11.00 -0.18
CA PHE A 94 -4.25 -10.95 1.16
C PHE A 94 -4.72 -12.33 1.65
N LEU A 95 -5.39 -13.11 0.79
CA LEU A 95 -5.83 -14.47 1.13
C LEU A 95 -4.65 -15.42 1.37
N LEU A 96 -3.60 -15.35 0.55
CA LEU A 96 -2.39 -16.15 0.73
C LEU A 96 -1.66 -15.78 2.03
N ASP A 97 -1.49 -14.50 2.33
CA ASP A 97 -0.89 -14.06 3.59
C ASP A 97 -1.73 -14.49 4.79
N GLY A 98 -3.06 -14.38 4.68
CA GLY A 98 -4.00 -14.85 5.69
C GLY A 98 -3.89 -16.34 5.94
N LEU A 99 -3.83 -17.15 4.88
CA LEU A 99 -3.67 -18.60 4.98
C LEU A 99 -2.35 -18.99 5.65
N ILE A 100 -1.24 -18.34 5.27
CA ILE A 100 0.08 -18.60 5.87
C ILE A 100 0.07 -18.33 7.37
N ILE A 101 -0.54 -17.22 7.80
CA ILE A 101 -0.57 -16.85 9.23
C ILE A 101 -1.59 -17.70 10.00
N ALA A 102 -2.75 -17.98 9.42
CA ALA A 102 -3.84 -18.62 10.11
C ALA A 102 -3.73 -20.15 10.19
N ALA A 103 -2.91 -20.80 9.36
CA ALA A 103 -2.83 -22.26 9.27
C ALA A 103 -2.56 -22.92 10.62
N VAL A 104 -1.50 -22.51 11.34
CA VAL A 104 -1.17 -23.08 12.65
C VAL A 104 -2.19 -22.68 13.73
N PRO A 105 -2.57 -21.39 13.87
CA PRO A 105 -3.65 -21.00 14.79
C PRO A 105 -4.96 -21.75 14.59
N ILE A 106 -5.40 -22.01 13.37
CA ILE A 106 -6.62 -22.77 13.10
C ILE A 106 -6.51 -24.19 13.69
N ILE A 107 -5.39 -24.87 13.49
CA ILE A 107 -5.16 -26.21 14.06
C ILE A 107 -5.24 -26.16 15.59
N LEU A 108 -4.62 -25.15 16.23
CA LEU A 108 -4.68 -24.98 17.67
C LEU A 108 -6.11 -24.71 18.17
N TYR A 109 -6.91 -23.92 17.44
CA TYR A 109 -8.32 -23.70 17.75
C TYR A 109 -9.16 -24.96 17.62
N ILE A 110 -8.90 -25.79 16.59
CA ILE A 110 -9.58 -27.08 16.44
C ILE A 110 -9.25 -28.00 17.62
N ILE A 111 -7.96 -28.12 18.00
CA ILE A 111 -7.54 -28.93 19.14
C ILE A 111 -8.20 -28.42 20.42
N ALA A 112 -8.17 -27.11 20.68
CA ALA A 112 -8.80 -26.51 21.84
C ALA A 112 -10.30 -26.77 21.87
N GLY A 113 -10.98 -26.68 20.72
CA GLY A 113 -12.40 -26.97 20.59
C GLY A 113 -12.72 -28.41 20.89
N VAL A 114 -11.95 -29.37 20.38
CA VAL A 114 -12.11 -30.80 20.69
C VAL A 114 -11.88 -31.07 22.17
N MET A 115 -10.85 -30.51 22.77
CA MET A 115 -10.58 -30.62 24.22
C MET A 115 -11.72 -30.06 25.06
N ALA A 116 -12.24 -28.89 24.70
CA ALA A 116 -13.38 -28.29 25.37
C ALA A 116 -14.64 -29.15 25.22
N ALA A 117 -14.95 -29.61 24.02
CA ALA A 117 -16.11 -30.45 23.76
C ALA A 117 -16.08 -31.79 24.51
N SER A 118 -14.90 -32.42 24.65
CA SER A 118 -14.73 -33.69 25.35
C SER A 118 -14.81 -33.54 26.88
N SER A 119 -14.72 -32.33 27.43
CA SER A 119 -14.75 -32.07 28.87
C SER A 119 -16.09 -31.49 29.36
N VAL A 120 -17.08 -31.31 28.44
CA VAL A 120 -18.41 -30.84 28.84
C VAL A 120 -19.09 -31.89 29.70
N SER A 121 -19.31 -31.57 30.98
CA SER A 121 -20.17 -32.35 31.88
C SER A 121 -21.63 -32.05 31.56
N SER A 122 -22.51 -33.05 31.74
CA SER A 122 -23.94 -32.81 31.64
C SER A 122 -24.38 -31.81 32.72
N PRO A 123 -25.11 -30.75 32.35
CA PRO A 123 -25.61 -29.79 33.34
C PRO A 123 -26.54 -30.53 34.35
N ASP A 124 -26.38 -30.21 35.60
CA ASP A 124 -27.27 -30.73 36.69
C ASP A 124 -28.47 -29.78 36.81
N TYR A 125 -29.61 -30.27 36.33
CA TYR A 125 -30.89 -29.57 36.42
C TYR A 125 -31.72 -29.97 37.63
N SER A 126 -31.21 -30.82 38.51
CA SER A 126 -31.99 -31.38 39.61
C SER A 126 -32.49 -30.35 40.61
N SER A 127 -31.82 -29.21 40.70
CA SER A 127 -32.18 -28.07 41.55
C SER A 127 -33.15 -27.08 40.90
N CYS A 128 -33.42 -27.24 39.57
CA CYS A 128 -34.26 -26.31 38.83
C CYS A 128 -35.74 -26.77 38.89
N GLN A 129 -36.64 -25.80 39.14
CA GLN A 129 -38.08 -26.07 39.01
C GLN A 129 -38.49 -26.26 37.54
N THR A 130 -39.50 -27.11 37.31
CA THR A 130 -40.02 -27.33 35.94
C THR A 130 -40.52 -26.04 35.32
N GLY A 131 -39.91 -25.64 34.19
CA GLY A 131 -40.22 -24.40 33.49
C GLY A 131 -39.37 -23.16 33.88
N ASP A 132 -38.41 -23.29 34.82
CA ASP A 132 -37.47 -22.25 35.14
C ASP A 132 -36.28 -22.25 34.16
N TYR A 133 -36.48 -21.59 33.02
CA TYR A 133 -35.45 -21.49 31.95
C TYR A 133 -34.21 -20.74 32.41
N THR A 134 -34.33 -19.79 33.38
CA THR A 134 -33.20 -19.03 33.89
C THR A 134 -32.27 -19.93 34.70
N CYS A 135 -32.84 -20.77 35.62
CA CYS A 135 -32.07 -21.73 36.37
C CYS A 135 -31.39 -22.78 35.41
N MET A 136 -32.14 -23.30 34.44
CA MET A 136 -31.59 -24.24 33.46
C MET A 136 -30.45 -23.64 32.65
N GLN A 137 -30.56 -22.36 32.25
CA GLN A 137 -29.51 -21.67 31.51
C GLN A 137 -28.28 -21.40 32.36
N ASN A 138 -28.46 -21.04 33.62
CA ASN A 138 -27.34 -20.87 34.55
C ASN A 138 -26.63 -22.23 34.81
N ALA A 139 -27.34 -23.27 35.07
CA ALA A 139 -26.74 -24.60 35.25
C ALA A 139 -25.96 -25.08 34.00
N ALA A 140 -26.46 -24.79 32.79
CA ALA A 140 -25.76 -25.05 31.55
C ALA A 140 -24.48 -24.20 31.39
N ASN A 141 -24.54 -22.93 31.74
CA ASN A 141 -23.40 -22.03 31.69
C ASN A 141 -22.33 -22.43 32.73
N ASP A 142 -22.74 -22.81 33.94
CA ASP A 142 -21.83 -23.25 35.01
C ASP A 142 -21.15 -24.58 34.61
N ALA A 143 -21.86 -25.53 34.04
CA ALA A 143 -21.31 -26.77 33.52
C ALA A 143 -20.30 -26.49 32.40
N ALA A 144 -20.60 -25.58 31.50
CA ALA A 144 -19.68 -25.18 30.43
C ALA A 144 -18.45 -24.47 30.96
N ALA A 145 -18.60 -23.55 31.92
CA ALA A 145 -17.49 -22.80 32.52
C ALA A 145 -16.57 -23.70 33.34
N SER A 146 -17.10 -24.64 34.10
CA SER A 146 -16.32 -25.55 34.94
C SER A 146 -15.61 -26.65 34.14
N SER A 147 -16.05 -26.90 32.91
CA SER A 147 -15.51 -27.95 32.04
C SER A 147 -14.42 -27.46 31.06
N THR A 148 -14.12 -26.16 31.01
CA THR A 148 -13.09 -25.67 30.09
C THR A 148 -11.69 -26.07 30.56
N PRO A 149 -11.03 -27.04 29.93
CA PRO A 149 -9.74 -27.51 30.37
C PRO A 149 -8.67 -26.42 30.21
N VAL A 150 -7.78 -26.29 31.18
CA VAL A 150 -6.64 -25.33 31.16
C VAL A 150 -5.83 -25.49 29.86
N GLY A 151 -5.69 -26.71 29.36
CA GLY A 151 -5.02 -27.00 28.09
C GLY A 151 -5.67 -26.28 26.90
N ALA A 152 -7.00 -26.23 26.82
CA ALA A 152 -7.71 -25.50 25.74
C ALA A 152 -7.43 -23.99 25.83
N ILE A 153 -7.43 -23.43 27.02
CA ILE A 153 -7.09 -22.00 27.24
C ILE A 153 -5.68 -21.70 26.75
N ILE A 154 -4.71 -22.57 27.09
CA ILE A 154 -3.32 -22.42 26.65
C ILE A 154 -3.23 -22.48 25.10
N MET A 155 -3.91 -23.41 24.44
CA MET A 155 -3.92 -23.51 22.98
C MET A 155 -4.52 -22.26 22.32
N ILE A 156 -5.60 -21.73 22.87
CA ILE A 156 -6.21 -20.47 22.40
C ILE A 156 -5.22 -19.31 22.59
N ALA A 157 -4.58 -19.20 23.73
CA ALA A 157 -3.59 -18.13 24.00
C ALA A 157 -2.40 -18.21 23.03
N LEU A 158 -1.87 -19.42 22.77
CA LEU A 158 -0.80 -19.64 21.80
C LEU A 158 -1.27 -19.27 20.37
N ALA A 159 -2.48 -19.62 19.99
CA ALA A 159 -3.04 -19.25 18.70
C ALA A 159 -3.10 -17.74 18.54
N TRP A 160 -3.55 -17.01 19.54
CA TRP A 160 -3.56 -15.54 19.55
C TRP A 160 -2.15 -14.93 19.45
N LEU A 161 -1.19 -15.46 20.20
CA LEU A 161 0.21 -15.00 20.14
C LEU A 161 0.80 -15.21 18.73
N LEU A 162 0.54 -16.35 18.09
CA LEU A 162 0.99 -16.62 16.72
C LEU A 162 0.31 -15.71 15.70
N MET A 163 -0.99 -15.41 15.84
CA MET A 163 -1.69 -14.45 14.98
C MET A 163 -1.11 -13.05 15.09
N ILE A 164 -0.88 -12.57 16.31
CA ILE A 164 -0.28 -11.26 16.55
C ILE A 164 1.14 -11.21 16.01
N GLY A 165 1.99 -12.18 16.37
CA GLY A 165 3.37 -12.26 15.90
C GLY A 165 3.48 -12.36 14.38
N GLY A 166 2.64 -13.18 13.75
CA GLY A 166 2.55 -13.31 12.30
C GLY A 166 2.13 -12.01 11.62
N THR A 167 1.18 -11.29 12.20
CA THR A 167 0.76 -9.97 11.69
C THR A 167 1.92 -8.96 11.76
N PHE A 168 2.62 -8.88 12.89
CA PHE A 168 3.80 -8.02 13.02
C PHE A 168 4.92 -8.41 12.06
N PHE A 169 5.13 -9.70 11.81
CA PHE A 169 6.07 -10.18 10.81
C PHE A 169 5.70 -9.69 9.40
N LEU A 170 4.41 -9.76 9.00
CA LEU A 170 3.97 -9.22 7.70
C LEU A 170 4.17 -7.71 7.62
N ILE A 171 3.87 -6.96 8.68
CA ILE A 171 4.08 -5.51 8.73
C ILE A 171 5.57 -5.18 8.54
N ALA A 172 6.47 -5.88 9.23
CA ALA A 172 7.89 -5.69 9.11
C ALA A 172 8.41 -6.02 7.69
N LYS A 173 7.94 -7.12 7.10
CA LYS A 173 8.30 -7.51 5.72
C LYS A 173 7.78 -6.51 4.70
N GLU A 174 6.52 -6.12 4.78
CA GLU A 174 5.94 -5.11 3.88
C GLU A 174 6.63 -3.76 4.06
N GLY A 175 6.91 -3.36 5.30
CA GLY A 175 7.59 -2.09 5.60
C GLY A 175 9.01 -2.02 5.03
N SER A 176 9.76 -3.11 5.08
CA SER A 176 11.16 -3.15 4.62
C SER A 176 11.31 -3.35 3.11
N SER A 177 10.52 -4.23 2.53
CA SER A 177 10.64 -4.63 1.11
C SER A 177 9.48 -4.18 0.22
N GLY A 178 8.40 -3.71 0.81
CA GLY A 178 7.13 -3.44 0.11
C GLY A 178 6.33 -4.72 -0.21
N GLN A 179 6.81 -5.89 0.21
CA GLN A 179 6.21 -7.17 -0.16
C GLN A 179 6.08 -8.10 1.04
N THR A 180 4.92 -8.72 1.17
CA THR A 180 4.69 -9.91 2.01
C THR A 180 4.91 -11.17 1.18
N PRO A 181 4.97 -12.37 1.78
CA PRO A 181 5.05 -13.63 1.04
C PRO A 181 3.96 -13.78 -0.03
N GLY A 182 2.69 -13.50 0.31
CA GLY A 182 1.57 -13.58 -0.62
C GLY A 182 1.68 -12.54 -1.75
N LYS A 183 2.11 -11.31 -1.44
CA LYS A 183 2.36 -10.26 -2.44
C LYS A 183 3.50 -10.62 -3.39
N LYS A 184 4.57 -11.22 -2.87
CA LYS A 184 5.68 -11.68 -3.67
C LYS A 184 5.24 -12.80 -4.63
N ALA A 185 4.42 -13.74 -4.18
CA ALA A 185 3.88 -14.83 -5.01
C ALA A 185 3.03 -14.29 -6.19
N LEU A 186 2.25 -13.24 -5.96
CA LEU A 186 1.40 -12.64 -6.99
C LEU A 186 2.06 -11.48 -7.76
N GLY A 187 3.34 -11.17 -7.49
CA GLY A 187 4.09 -10.14 -8.18
C GLY A 187 3.51 -8.75 -7.96
N VAL A 188 3.11 -8.43 -6.72
CA VAL A 188 2.64 -7.09 -6.35
C VAL A 188 3.52 -6.50 -5.25
N LYS A 189 3.68 -5.18 -5.25
CA LYS A 189 4.53 -4.45 -4.29
C LYS A 189 3.83 -3.18 -3.82
N VAL A 190 3.95 -2.90 -2.54
CA VAL A 190 3.47 -1.65 -1.92
C VAL A 190 4.61 -0.65 -1.86
N ILE A 191 4.39 0.55 -2.36
CA ILE A 191 5.37 1.63 -2.36
C ILE A 191 4.72 2.93 -1.89
N LYS A 192 5.53 3.83 -1.37
CA LYS A 192 5.12 5.19 -1.07
C LYS A 192 4.91 5.94 -2.37
N GLU A 193 3.75 6.54 -2.56
CA GLU A 193 3.40 7.24 -3.80
C GLU A 193 4.40 8.35 -4.14
N ALA A 194 4.84 9.11 -3.13
CA ALA A 194 5.72 10.25 -3.34
C ALA A 194 7.18 9.89 -3.72
N THR A 195 7.66 8.69 -3.36
CA THR A 195 9.10 8.37 -3.49
C THR A 195 9.38 7.05 -4.22
N GLY A 196 8.36 6.22 -4.47
CA GLY A 196 8.54 4.88 -5.03
C GLY A 196 9.25 3.87 -4.11
N GLN A 197 9.60 4.28 -2.88
CA GLN A 197 10.30 3.44 -1.90
C GLN A 197 9.32 2.65 -1.03
N PRO A 198 9.74 1.56 -0.36
CA PRO A 198 8.94 0.91 0.66
C PRO A 198 8.50 1.90 1.75
N LEU A 199 7.33 1.66 2.36
CA LEU A 199 6.73 2.59 3.32
C LEU A 199 7.54 2.77 4.60
N GLY A 200 8.37 1.77 4.96
CA GLY A 200 8.93 1.65 6.30
C GLY A 200 7.92 1.04 7.29
N PHE A 201 8.42 0.53 8.42
CA PHE A 201 7.59 -0.16 9.42
C PHE A 201 6.44 0.70 9.95
N GLY A 202 6.72 1.94 10.37
CA GLY A 202 5.73 2.83 10.99
C GLY A 202 4.53 3.13 10.08
N MET A 203 4.78 3.53 8.84
CA MET A 203 3.69 3.83 7.88
C MET A 203 2.95 2.57 7.45
N THR A 204 3.63 1.43 7.36
CA THR A 204 2.98 0.14 7.12
C THR A 204 2.07 -0.23 8.29
N PHE A 205 2.50 -0.03 9.51
CA PHE A 205 1.68 -0.25 10.71
C PHE A 205 0.42 0.63 10.70
N VAL A 206 0.58 1.94 10.44
CA VAL A 206 -0.56 2.87 10.27
C VAL A 206 -1.51 2.37 9.17
N ARG A 207 -0.97 1.94 8.01
CA ARG A 207 -1.76 1.38 6.91
C ARG A 207 -2.56 0.13 7.34
N TYR A 208 -1.97 -0.75 8.16
CA TYR A 208 -2.67 -1.91 8.72
C TYR A 208 -3.80 -1.49 9.68
N LEU A 209 -3.58 -0.49 10.53
CA LEU A 209 -4.64 0.09 11.37
C LEU A 209 -5.76 0.69 10.52
N CYS A 210 -5.41 1.47 9.50
CA CYS A 210 -6.39 2.09 8.59
C CYS A 210 -7.19 1.07 7.77
N ARG A 211 -6.76 -0.19 7.66
CA ARG A 211 -7.56 -1.25 7.03
C ARG A 211 -8.88 -1.52 7.77
N TYR A 212 -8.95 -1.27 9.07
CA TYR A 212 -10.22 -1.35 9.80
C TYR A 212 -11.24 -0.35 9.28
N LEU A 213 -10.79 0.84 8.82
CA LEU A 213 -11.66 1.84 8.19
C LEU A 213 -12.28 1.35 6.88
N ASN A 214 -11.59 0.46 6.14
CA ASN A 214 -12.14 -0.15 4.94
C ASN A 214 -13.39 -1.01 5.24
N GLY A 215 -13.45 -1.59 6.45
CA GLY A 215 -14.58 -2.42 6.90
C GLY A 215 -15.73 -1.62 7.50
N LEU A 216 -15.45 -0.48 8.17
CA LEU A 216 -16.44 0.34 8.87
C LEU A 216 -17.57 0.84 7.97
N LEU A 217 -17.30 1.11 6.69
CA LEU A 217 -18.26 1.55 5.69
C LEU A 217 -18.78 0.34 4.87
N CYS A 218 -19.29 -0.68 5.54
CA CYS A 218 -19.82 -1.90 4.90
C CYS A 218 -18.85 -2.55 3.89
N GLY A 219 -17.54 -2.40 4.09
CA GLY A 219 -16.53 -2.97 3.22
C GLY A 219 -16.27 -2.22 1.90
N ILE A 220 -16.93 -1.10 1.64
CA ILE A 220 -16.74 -0.29 0.42
C ILE A 220 -15.28 0.09 0.22
N GLY A 221 -14.55 0.38 1.30
CA GLY A 221 -13.14 0.73 1.22
C GLY A 221 -12.25 -0.35 0.61
N TRP A 222 -12.67 -1.64 0.67
CA TRP A 222 -11.99 -2.76 0.01
C TRP A 222 -12.31 -2.85 -1.49
N LEU A 223 -13.50 -2.40 -1.89
CA LEU A 223 -13.95 -2.40 -3.28
C LEU A 223 -13.55 -1.12 -4.00
N TRP A 224 -13.19 -0.06 -3.27
CA TRP A 224 -12.82 1.25 -3.83
C TRP A 224 -11.79 1.19 -4.97
N PRO A 225 -10.76 0.30 -4.93
CA PRO A 225 -9.80 0.16 -6.02
C PRO A 225 -10.37 -0.23 -7.39
N LEU A 226 -11.64 -0.68 -7.47
CA LEU A 226 -12.28 -1.06 -8.73
C LEU A 226 -12.59 0.14 -9.62
N TRP A 227 -12.78 1.33 -9.02
CA TRP A 227 -13.11 2.58 -9.72
C TRP A 227 -12.18 3.75 -9.39
N ASP A 228 -11.16 3.51 -8.60
CA ASP A 228 -10.13 4.50 -8.31
C ASP A 228 -9.01 4.47 -9.35
N ASP A 229 -8.64 5.62 -9.91
CA ASP A 229 -7.63 5.73 -10.98
C ASP A 229 -6.27 5.12 -10.61
N LYS A 230 -5.90 5.18 -9.32
CA LYS A 230 -4.66 4.60 -8.78
C LYS A 230 -4.90 3.25 -8.11
N SER A 231 -6.12 2.72 -8.23
CA SER A 231 -6.56 1.49 -7.58
C SER A 231 -6.25 1.48 -6.08
N GLN A 232 -6.42 2.59 -5.35
CA GLN A 232 -6.12 2.71 -3.92
C GLN A 232 -7.32 2.36 -3.06
N THR A 233 -7.12 1.63 -1.96
CA THR A 233 -8.09 1.51 -0.86
C THR A 233 -8.09 2.79 -0.01
N PHE A 234 -9.05 2.97 0.89
CA PHE A 234 -9.01 4.07 1.85
C PHE A 234 -7.75 4.03 2.72
N ALA A 235 -7.33 2.84 3.16
CA ALA A 235 -6.08 2.66 3.90
C ALA A 235 -4.85 3.06 3.06
N ASP A 236 -4.85 2.80 1.76
CA ASP A 236 -3.75 3.20 0.86
C ASP A 236 -3.68 4.73 0.75
N LYS A 237 -4.82 5.40 0.58
CA LYS A 237 -4.89 6.86 0.49
C LYS A 237 -4.41 7.54 1.77
N LEU A 238 -4.86 7.05 2.93
CA LEU A 238 -4.43 7.59 4.23
C LEU A 238 -2.93 7.37 4.50
N ALA A 239 -2.37 6.25 4.03
CA ALA A 239 -0.95 5.96 4.17
C ALA A 239 -0.07 6.55 3.06
N GLY A 240 -0.63 7.28 2.08
CA GLY A 240 0.08 7.83 0.93
C GLY A 240 0.81 6.74 0.13
N SER A 241 0.17 5.59 -0.06
CA SER A 241 0.75 4.41 -0.70
C SER A 241 0.00 3.98 -1.95
N VAL A 242 0.71 3.35 -2.88
CA VAL A 242 0.15 2.68 -4.04
C VAL A 242 0.64 1.24 -4.10
N VAL A 243 -0.14 0.36 -4.71
CA VAL A 243 0.27 -1.02 -4.97
C VAL A 243 0.51 -1.19 -6.46
N VAL A 244 1.70 -1.62 -6.81
CA VAL A 244 2.15 -1.76 -8.20
C VAL A 244 2.40 -3.22 -8.55
N SER A 245 2.25 -3.55 -9.84
CA SER A 245 2.64 -4.84 -10.38
C SER A 245 4.16 -4.83 -10.64
N VAL A 246 4.84 -5.95 -10.31
CA VAL A 246 6.29 -6.16 -10.52
C VAL A 246 6.57 -7.46 -11.29
N LYS A 247 5.55 -7.93 -12.01
CA LYS A 247 5.65 -9.05 -12.96
C LYS A 247 5.82 -8.53 -14.36
#